data_b3bd889423d3df80d4cbe2d094138c5c
#
_entry.id   b3bd889423d3df80d4cbe2d094138c5c
#
_cell.length_a   1.000
_cell.length_b   1.000
_cell.length_c   1.000
_cell.angle_alpha   90.00
_cell.angle_beta   90.00
_cell.angle_gamma   90.00
#
_symmetry.space_group_name_H-M   'P 1'
#
loop_
_entity.id
_entity.type
_entity.pdbx_description
1 polymer ?
#
loop_
_entity_poly.entity_id
_entity_poly.type
_entity_poly.pdbx_seq_one_letter_code
_entity_poly.pdbx_strand_id
1 'polypeptide(L)'
;PPWSSSRNEAWSRVPRGAAVTRSAPRVWSGTPYPLGVTFDGRGVNVALFSAHAERVEFCLFEPTGQREIERIELPEYTDEVFHGYLPDLLPGQLYGFRVHGPYQPEAGHRFNPAKLLIDPYAKLLSGPFRWSNAYFGYRIGSPREDLSIDRRDTARSMPKGVIVDDAFQWGAERRPARAWEDTVVYEAHTRGLTERHPELPH
;
A
#
# COMPACT_ATOMS: atom_id res chain seq x y z
N PRO A 1 28.53 -19.99 -13.80
CA PRO A 1 27.48 -19.60 -14.70
C PRO A 1 27.08 -18.16 -14.43
N PRO A 2 27.02 -17.32 -15.48
CA PRO A 2 26.78 -15.90 -15.29
C PRO A 2 25.29 -15.66 -14.99
N TRP A 3 25.00 -14.97 -13.92
CA TRP A 3 23.71 -14.36 -13.65
C TRP A 3 23.50 -13.21 -14.64
N SER A 4 22.96 -13.54 -15.80
CA SER A 4 22.65 -12.56 -16.82
C SER A 4 21.47 -11.69 -16.39
N SER A 5 21.63 -10.42 -16.69
CA SER A 5 20.80 -9.23 -16.47
C SER A 5 19.39 -9.26 -17.10
N SER A 6 18.67 -10.36 -17.08
CA SER A 6 17.36 -10.50 -17.78
C SER A 6 16.13 -10.17 -16.95
N ARG A 7 16.27 -9.61 -15.74
CA ARG A 7 15.11 -9.27 -14.88
C ARG A 7 14.54 -7.87 -15.06
N ASN A 8 15.15 -7.04 -15.93
CA ASN A 8 14.63 -5.68 -16.17
C ASN A 8 13.66 -5.58 -17.37
N GLU A 9 13.42 -6.64 -18.12
CA GLU A 9 12.58 -6.58 -19.33
C GLU A 9 11.11 -6.89 -19.10
N ALA A 10 10.74 -7.45 -17.95
CA ALA A 10 9.33 -7.75 -17.67
C ALA A 10 8.47 -6.51 -17.39
N TRP A 11 9.09 -5.37 -17.07
CA TRP A 11 8.40 -4.11 -16.75
C TRP A 11 8.15 -3.18 -17.94
N SER A 12 8.64 -3.53 -19.14
CA SER A 12 8.59 -2.66 -20.32
C SER A 12 7.37 -2.87 -21.24
N ARG A 13 6.46 -3.76 -20.90
CA ARG A 13 5.28 -4.07 -21.73
C ARG A 13 3.95 -3.57 -21.13
N VAL A 14 3.91 -2.33 -20.70
CA VAL A 14 2.62 -1.63 -20.56
C VAL A 14 2.33 -0.95 -21.90
N PRO A 15 1.23 -1.27 -22.60
CA PRO A 15 0.91 -0.60 -23.84
C PRO A 15 0.76 0.91 -23.62
N ARG A 16 1.59 1.71 -24.28
CA ARG A 16 1.39 3.15 -24.37
C ARG A 16 0.30 3.42 -25.40
N GLY A 17 -0.82 3.96 -24.92
CA GLY A 17 -1.72 4.68 -25.81
C GLY A 17 -3.07 4.06 -26.08
N ALA A 18 -4.04 4.41 -25.26
CA ALA A 18 -5.36 4.83 -25.70
C ALA A 18 -5.79 5.92 -24.71
N ALA A 19 -6.13 7.09 -25.22
CA ALA A 19 -6.87 8.09 -24.43
C ALA A 19 -8.28 7.53 -24.22
N VAL A 20 -8.43 6.70 -23.19
CA VAL A 20 -9.74 6.26 -22.73
C VAL A 20 -10.34 7.48 -22.03
N THR A 21 -11.43 7.98 -22.55
CA THR A 21 -12.35 8.84 -21.80
C THR A 21 -12.76 8.04 -20.57
N ARG A 22 -12.07 8.27 -19.45
CA ARG A 22 -12.32 7.57 -18.21
C ARG A 22 -13.65 8.04 -17.64
N SER A 23 -14.69 7.21 -17.74
CA SER A 23 -15.79 7.31 -16.79
C SER A 23 -15.23 7.10 -15.39
N ALA A 24 -15.82 7.77 -14.38
CA ALA A 24 -15.43 7.51 -12.99
C ALA A 24 -15.43 6.00 -12.71
N PRO A 25 -14.42 5.48 -11.98
CA PRO A 25 -14.34 4.04 -11.70
C PRO A 25 -15.61 3.59 -10.98
N ARG A 26 -16.12 2.45 -11.40
CA ARG A 26 -17.26 1.83 -10.74
C ARG A 26 -16.81 1.30 -9.39
N VAL A 27 -17.56 1.63 -8.35
CA VAL A 27 -17.38 1.09 -7.01
C VAL A 27 -18.60 0.25 -6.67
N TRP A 28 -18.37 -0.99 -6.30
CA TRP A 28 -19.40 -1.93 -5.88
C TRP A 28 -19.27 -2.20 -4.38
N SER A 29 -20.25 -2.90 -3.83
CA SER A 29 -20.14 -3.47 -2.50
C SER A 29 -18.91 -4.33 -2.37
N GLY A 30 -18.09 -4.05 -1.35
CA GLY A 30 -16.89 -4.81 -1.02
C GLY A 30 -17.11 -5.67 0.22
N THR A 31 -16.02 -6.24 0.73
CA THR A 31 -16.00 -6.97 1.99
C THR A 31 -15.07 -6.28 2.98
N PRO A 32 -15.40 -6.27 4.31
CA PRO A 32 -14.53 -5.64 5.30
C PRO A 32 -13.24 -6.42 5.57
N TYR A 33 -13.13 -7.64 5.05
CA TYR A 33 -11.95 -8.50 5.20
C TYR A 33 -11.62 -9.21 3.90
N PRO A 34 -10.30 -9.52 3.66
CA PRO A 34 -9.15 -9.13 4.47
C PRO A 34 -8.89 -7.63 4.43
N LEU A 35 -8.24 -7.08 5.47
CA LEU A 35 -7.80 -5.69 5.49
C LEU A 35 -6.71 -5.45 4.44
N GLY A 36 -6.64 -4.20 3.96
CA GLY A 36 -5.75 -3.77 2.89
C GLY A 36 -6.38 -3.88 1.50
N VAL A 37 -5.54 -4.04 0.49
CA VAL A 37 -5.91 -4.07 -0.91
C VAL A 37 -5.64 -5.45 -1.49
N THR A 38 -6.69 -6.13 -1.93
CA THR A 38 -6.63 -7.53 -2.38
C THR A 38 -7.21 -7.66 -3.78
N PHE A 39 -6.40 -8.17 -4.71
CA PHE A 39 -6.83 -8.54 -6.06
C PHE A 39 -7.35 -9.99 -6.07
N ASP A 40 -8.53 -10.21 -6.65
CA ASP A 40 -9.19 -11.53 -6.68
C ASP A 40 -9.16 -12.21 -8.06
N GLY A 41 -8.40 -11.65 -9.00
CA GLY A 41 -8.34 -12.10 -10.40
C GLY A 41 -9.34 -11.40 -11.33
N ARG A 42 -10.23 -10.56 -10.81
CA ARG A 42 -11.25 -9.82 -11.58
C ARG A 42 -11.26 -8.34 -11.25
N GLY A 43 -11.00 -7.99 -10.00
CA GLY A 43 -10.98 -6.64 -9.49
C GLY A 43 -10.32 -6.57 -8.13
N VAL A 44 -10.53 -5.51 -7.41
CA VAL A 44 -9.81 -5.19 -6.17
C VAL A 44 -10.78 -4.91 -5.05
N ASN A 45 -10.70 -5.67 -3.97
CA ASN A 45 -11.33 -5.32 -2.70
C ASN A 45 -10.39 -4.41 -1.91
N VAL A 46 -10.92 -3.33 -1.39
CA VAL A 46 -10.22 -2.36 -0.54
C VAL A 46 -10.91 -2.33 0.80
N ALA A 47 -10.16 -2.52 1.89
CA ALA A 47 -10.68 -2.50 3.26
C ALA A 47 -9.68 -1.80 4.20
N LEU A 48 -10.13 -0.73 4.87
CA LEU A 48 -9.30 0.06 5.79
C LEU A 48 -10.03 0.27 7.12
N PHE A 49 -9.40 -0.20 8.21
CA PHE A 49 -9.91 0.04 9.56
C PHE A 49 -9.65 1.49 9.98
N SER A 50 -10.69 2.17 10.43
CA SER A 50 -10.58 3.49 11.05
C SER A 50 -11.84 3.84 11.86
N ALA A 51 -11.80 3.63 13.17
CA ALA A 51 -12.95 3.79 14.07
C ALA A 51 -13.51 5.22 14.13
N HIS A 52 -12.69 6.23 13.94
CA HIS A 52 -13.06 7.64 14.13
C HIS A 52 -13.00 8.47 12.85
N ALA A 53 -12.77 7.83 11.71
CA ALA A 53 -12.83 8.51 10.43
C ALA A 53 -14.30 8.81 10.05
N GLU A 54 -14.51 9.95 9.43
CA GLU A 54 -15.79 10.35 8.85
C GLU A 54 -15.90 9.88 7.39
N ARG A 55 -14.77 9.76 6.72
CA ARG A 55 -14.67 9.39 5.30
C ARG A 55 -13.28 8.90 4.96
N VAL A 56 -13.20 7.90 4.09
CA VAL A 56 -11.95 7.38 3.54
C VAL A 56 -11.97 7.48 2.02
N GLU A 57 -10.94 8.09 1.46
CA GLU A 57 -10.70 8.17 0.02
C GLU A 57 -9.56 7.23 -0.37
N PHE A 58 -9.82 6.33 -1.30
CA PHE A 58 -8.83 5.52 -2.00
C PHE A 58 -8.32 6.31 -3.20
N CYS A 59 -7.04 6.67 -3.18
CA CYS A 59 -6.42 7.56 -4.15
C CYS A 59 -5.60 6.76 -5.15
N LEU A 60 -5.82 6.97 -6.44
CA LEU A 60 -5.09 6.32 -7.53
C LEU A 60 -4.05 7.29 -8.12
N PHE A 61 -2.92 6.73 -8.53
CA PHE A 61 -1.81 7.50 -9.09
C PHE A 61 -1.43 6.99 -10.48
N GLU A 62 -0.89 7.87 -11.30
CA GLU A 62 -0.25 7.50 -12.55
C GLU A 62 1.00 6.63 -12.28
N PRO A 63 1.55 5.91 -13.30
CA PRO A 63 2.66 4.97 -13.10
C PRO A 63 3.94 5.57 -12.50
N THR A 64 4.16 6.89 -12.64
CA THR A 64 5.32 7.56 -12.02
C THR A 64 5.12 7.86 -10.54
N GLY A 65 3.88 7.77 -10.03
CA GLY A 65 3.50 8.11 -8.67
C GLY A 65 3.51 9.62 -8.35
N GLN A 66 3.75 10.48 -9.34
CA GLN A 66 3.87 11.92 -9.11
C GLN A 66 2.53 12.66 -9.15
N ARG A 67 1.56 12.13 -9.87
CA ARG A 67 0.25 12.74 -10.04
C ARG A 67 -0.87 11.81 -9.59
N GLU A 68 -1.67 12.31 -8.67
CA GLU A 68 -2.95 11.70 -8.29
C GLU A 68 -3.92 11.87 -9.46
N ILE A 69 -4.50 10.76 -9.93
CA ILE A 69 -5.39 10.74 -11.09
C ILE A 69 -6.86 10.62 -10.69
N GLU A 70 -7.12 10.06 -9.51
CA GLU A 70 -8.48 9.88 -9.03
C GLU A 70 -8.55 9.69 -7.53
N ARG A 71 -9.69 10.09 -6.94
CA ARG A 71 -10.08 9.82 -5.56
C ARG A 71 -11.42 9.13 -5.56
N ILE A 72 -11.48 8.01 -4.88
CA ILE A 72 -12.66 7.16 -4.79
C ILE A 72 -13.04 7.05 -3.34
N GLU A 73 -14.19 7.57 -2.97
CA GLU A 73 -14.72 7.39 -1.62
C GLU A 73 -15.14 5.92 -1.44
N LEU A 74 -14.72 5.31 -0.34
CA LEU A 74 -15.16 3.96 0.01
C LEU A 74 -16.62 4.04 0.52
N PRO A 75 -17.56 3.35 -0.14
CA PRO A 75 -18.97 3.57 0.09
C PRO A 75 -19.53 2.88 1.32
N GLU A 76 -18.85 1.88 1.85
CA GLU A 76 -19.37 1.03 2.92
C GLU A 76 -18.53 1.10 4.18
N TYR A 77 -19.21 0.93 5.32
CA TYR A 77 -18.62 0.94 6.64
C TYR A 77 -19.24 -0.16 7.49
N THR A 78 -18.44 -1.13 7.89
CA THR A 78 -18.88 -2.29 8.69
C THR A 78 -17.83 -2.56 9.77
N ASP A 79 -18.24 -2.57 11.03
CA ASP A 79 -17.37 -2.86 12.18
C ASP A 79 -16.06 -2.03 12.15
N GLU A 80 -16.21 -0.71 12.00
CA GLU A 80 -15.11 0.26 11.94
C GLU A 80 -14.17 0.11 10.71
N VAL A 81 -14.55 -0.67 9.71
CA VAL A 81 -13.82 -0.87 8.46
C VAL A 81 -14.57 -0.19 7.31
N PHE A 82 -13.90 0.76 6.66
CA PHE A 82 -14.34 1.32 5.38
C PHE A 82 -13.94 0.36 4.26
N HIS A 83 -14.88 0.02 3.37
CA HIS A 83 -14.59 -0.91 2.29
C HIS A 83 -15.36 -0.63 1.00
N GLY A 84 -14.89 -1.23 -0.08
CA GLY A 84 -15.49 -1.16 -1.40
C GLY A 84 -14.76 -2.07 -2.39
N TYR A 85 -15.44 -2.44 -3.47
CA TYR A 85 -14.88 -3.26 -4.53
C TYR A 85 -14.77 -2.48 -5.84
N LEU A 86 -13.62 -2.54 -6.48
CA LEU A 86 -13.26 -1.81 -7.70
C LEU A 86 -12.98 -2.81 -8.84
N PRO A 87 -13.99 -3.09 -9.69
CA PRO A 87 -13.88 -4.13 -10.71
C PRO A 87 -12.93 -3.78 -11.86
N ASP A 88 -12.60 -2.49 -12.02
CA ASP A 88 -11.80 -2.02 -13.15
C ASP A 88 -10.32 -1.86 -12.82
N LEU A 89 -9.89 -2.17 -11.58
CA LEU A 89 -8.50 -2.06 -11.16
C LEU A 89 -7.74 -3.37 -11.35
N LEU A 90 -6.47 -3.22 -11.71
CA LEU A 90 -5.58 -4.32 -12.02
C LEU A 90 -4.27 -4.22 -11.22
N PRO A 91 -3.51 -5.32 -11.07
CA PRO A 91 -2.18 -5.32 -10.53
C PRO A 91 -1.25 -4.31 -11.25
N GLY A 92 -0.34 -3.68 -10.48
CA GLY A 92 0.53 -2.62 -10.95
C GLY A 92 0.00 -1.21 -10.74
N GLN A 93 -1.29 -1.04 -10.44
CA GLN A 93 -1.86 0.28 -10.12
C GLN A 93 -1.29 0.79 -8.78
N LEU A 94 -0.86 2.06 -8.78
CA LEU A 94 -0.36 2.74 -7.59
C LEU A 94 -1.50 3.40 -6.82
N TYR A 95 -1.45 3.27 -5.48
CA TYR A 95 -2.52 3.77 -4.62
C TYR A 95 -2.01 4.29 -3.27
N GLY A 96 -2.89 4.99 -2.56
CA GLY A 96 -2.76 5.39 -1.16
C GLY A 96 -4.10 5.82 -0.62
N PHE A 97 -4.13 6.26 0.65
CA PHE A 97 -5.35 6.67 1.31
C PHE A 97 -5.31 8.12 1.75
N ARG A 98 -6.47 8.79 1.73
CA ARG A 98 -6.70 10.03 2.45
C ARG A 98 -7.86 9.81 3.40
N VAL A 99 -7.67 10.15 4.65
CA VAL A 99 -8.65 9.89 5.71
C VAL A 99 -9.10 11.22 6.30
N HIS A 100 -10.40 11.40 6.33
CA HIS A 100 -11.08 12.58 6.86
C HIS A 100 -11.64 12.27 8.24
N GLY A 101 -11.63 13.28 9.10
CA GLY A 101 -12.13 13.20 10.46
C GLY A 101 -11.70 14.42 11.27
N PRO A 102 -11.95 14.44 12.58
CA PRO A 102 -11.63 15.57 13.43
C PRO A 102 -10.12 15.79 13.58
N TYR A 103 -9.70 17.05 13.58
CA TYR A 103 -8.36 17.44 13.98
C TYR A 103 -8.42 18.08 15.37
N GLN A 104 -8.34 17.26 16.38
CA GLN A 104 -8.44 17.60 17.81
C GLN A 104 -7.33 16.86 18.56
N PRO A 105 -6.06 17.34 18.49
CA PRO A 105 -4.92 16.64 19.08
C PRO A 105 -5.04 16.36 20.57
N GLU A 106 -5.70 17.25 21.32
CA GLU A 106 -6.00 17.13 22.75
C GLU A 106 -6.93 15.93 23.06
N ALA A 107 -7.78 15.54 22.11
CA ALA A 107 -8.64 14.36 22.19
C ALA A 107 -8.02 13.12 21.49
N GLY A 108 -6.78 13.23 21.01
CA GLY A 108 -6.09 12.14 20.31
C GLY A 108 -6.38 12.05 18.81
N HIS A 109 -7.25 12.90 18.25
CA HIS A 109 -7.63 12.87 16.84
C HIS A 109 -6.76 13.80 16.01
N ARG A 110 -6.10 13.25 14.97
CA ARG A 110 -5.18 13.99 14.10
C ARG A 110 -5.43 13.72 12.62
N PHE A 111 -6.69 13.61 12.22
CA PHE A 111 -7.05 13.39 10.81
C PHE A 111 -6.64 14.59 9.97
N ASN A 112 -5.97 14.32 8.85
CA ASN A 112 -5.50 15.36 7.94
C ASN A 112 -5.49 14.85 6.49
N PRO A 113 -6.52 15.12 5.69
CA PRO A 113 -6.64 14.62 4.32
C PRO A 113 -5.60 15.20 3.34
N ALA A 114 -4.84 16.24 3.75
CA ALA A 114 -3.70 16.70 2.98
C ALA A 114 -2.52 15.72 3.03
N LYS A 115 -2.53 14.76 3.96
CA LYS A 115 -1.49 13.74 4.09
C LYS A 115 -1.93 12.47 3.39
N LEU A 116 -1.20 12.09 2.33
CA LEU A 116 -1.37 10.77 1.76
C LEU A 116 -0.81 9.73 2.73
N LEU A 117 -1.59 8.72 3.05
CA LEU A 117 -1.23 7.63 3.93
C LEU A 117 -0.93 6.38 3.12
N ILE A 118 0.10 5.65 3.54
CA ILE A 118 0.41 4.32 3.04
C ILE A 118 -0.57 3.32 3.69
N ASP A 119 -1.01 2.35 2.91
CA ASP A 119 -1.77 1.22 3.42
C ASP A 119 -0.92 0.42 4.43
N PRO A 120 -1.39 0.23 5.67
CA PRO A 120 -0.68 -0.60 6.65
C PRO A 120 -0.47 -2.05 6.19
N TYR A 121 -1.31 -2.52 5.28
CA TYR A 121 -1.29 -3.88 4.72
C TYR A 121 -0.70 -3.95 3.30
N ALA A 122 -0.05 -2.88 2.84
CA ALA A 122 0.56 -2.86 1.51
C ALA A 122 1.62 -3.96 1.37
N LYS A 123 1.47 -4.81 0.36
CA LYS A 123 2.39 -5.92 0.04
C LYS A 123 3.63 -5.43 -0.72
N LEU A 124 3.52 -4.31 -1.42
CA LEU A 124 4.60 -3.69 -2.18
C LEU A 124 4.46 -2.18 -2.15
N LEU A 125 5.58 -1.50 -1.98
CA LEU A 125 5.65 -0.04 -2.06
C LEU A 125 6.47 0.39 -3.29
N SER A 126 6.03 1.48 -3.93
CA SER A 126 6.71 2.09 -5.07
C SER A 126 7.26 3.47 -4.70
N GLY A 127 8.43 3.76 -5.21
CA GLY A 127 9.12 5.02 -5.05
C GLY A 127 10.02 5.09 -3.81
N PRO A 128 11.02 5.97 -3.83
CA PRO A 128 11.91 6.17 -2.69
C PRO A 128 11.20 7.00 -1.60
N PHE A 129 11.41 6.64 -0.36
CA PHE A 129 11.06 7.52 0.76
C PHE A 129 12.11 8.64 0.87
N ARG A 130 11.65 9.88 0.87
CA ARG A 130 12.49 11.07 1.10
C ARG A 130 11.91 11.86 2.26
N TRP A 131 12.65 11.93 3.35
CA TRP A 131 12.22 12.63 4.54
C TRP A 131 11.84 14.09 4.26
N SER A 132 10.72 14.51 4.82
CA SER A 132 10.24 15.89 4.73
C SER A 132 9.43 16.27 5.97
N ASN A 133 9.58 17.50 6.44
CA ASN A 133 8.73 18.04 7.51
C ASN A 133 7.25 18.15 7.09
N ALA A 134 6.95 18.00 5.80
CA ALA A 134 5.57 17.98 5.32
C ALA A 134 4.82 16.70 5.73
N TYR A 135 5.51 15.64 6.14
CA TYR A 135 4.85 14.40 6.58
C TYR A 135 4.17 14.51 7.95
N PHE A 136 4.57 15.47 8.75
CA PHE A 136 3.87 15.74 10.00
C PHE A 136 2.49 16.33 9.72
N GLY A 137 1.50 15.91 10.50
CA GLY A 137 0.14 16.46 10.42
C GLY A 137 0.04 17.90 10.88
N TYR A 138 1.09 18.41 11.55
CA TYR A 138 1.19 19.74 12.13
C TYR A 138 2.43 20.48 11.63
N ARG A 139 2.47 21.79 11.83
CA ARG A 139 3.59 22.66 11.40
C ARG A 139 4.73 22.59 12.41
N ILE A 140 5.84 21.97 12.02
CA ILE A 140 7.07 21.97 12.81
C ILE A 140 7.54 23.40 13.09
N GLY A 141 7.87 23.69 14.34
CA GLY A 141 8.33 25.02 14.79
C GLY A 141 7.20 26.03 15.02
N SER A 142 5.94 25.64 14.94
CA SER A 142 4.82 26.51 15.30
C SER A 142 4.75 26.70 16.81
N PRO A 143 4.47 27.95 17.30
CA PRO A 143 4.21 28.19 18.72
C PRO A 143 2.98 27.44 19.27
N ARG A 144 2.08 26.99 18.36
CA ARG A 144 0.91 26.19 18.71
C ARG A 144 1.17 24.70 18.68
N GLU A 145 2.42 24.28 18.48
CA GLU A 145 2.83 22.88 18.42
C GLU A 145 1.93 22.04 17.52
N ASP A 146 1.45 20.89 18.02
CA ASP A 146 0.59 19.97 17.26
C ASP A 146 -0.86 20.46 17.06
N LEU A 147 -1.26 21.56 17.72
CA LEU A 147 -2.53 22.25 17.42
C LEU A 147 -2.51 23.01 16.08
N SER A 148 -1.36 23.09 15.41
CA SER A 148 -1.18 23.76 14.13
C SER A 148 -1.26 22.81 12.96
N ILE A 149 -2.44 22.58 12.40
CA ILE A 149 -2.59 21.69 11.24
C ILE A 149 -1.70 22.12 10.06
N ASP A 150 -0.97 21.17 9.46
CA ASP A 150 -0.17 21.39 8.25
C ASP A 150 -0.96 20.91 7.02
N ARG A 151 -1.33 21.83 6.13
CA ARG A 151 -2.15 21.57 4.94
C ARG A 151 -1.33 21.29 3.67
N ARG A 152 0.00 21.17 3.76
CA ARG A 152 0.83 20.81 2.59
C ARG A 152 0.50 19.39 2.15
N ASP A 153 0.25 19.21 0.85
CA ASP A 153 -0.01 17.89 0.26
C ASP A 153 1.27 17.06 0.17
N THR A 154 1.22 15.83 0.63
CA THR A 154 2.35 14.89 0.62
C THR A 154 2.31 13.89 -0.54
N ALA A 155 1.28 13.89 -1.36
CA ALA A 155 1.07 12.89 -2.40
C ALA A 155 2.28 12.73 -3.34
N ARG A 156 2.96 13.83 -3.70
CA ARG A 156 4.11 13.77 -4.64
C ARG A 156 5.34 13.08 -4.06
N SER A 157 5.54 13.12 -2.76
CA SER A 157 6.76 12.65 -2.08
C SER A 157 6.57 11.35 -1.30
N MET A 158 5.33 11.01 -0.95
CA MET A 158 5.02 9.78 -0.23
C MET A 158 5.12 8.57 -1.17
N PRO A 159 5.76 7.46 -0.76
CA PRO A 159 5.66 6.19 -1.46
C PRO A 159 4.19 5.74 -1.60
N LYS A 160 3.89 4.95 -2.63
CA LYS A 160 2.54 4.43 -2.88
C LYS A 160 2.52 2.92 -2.67
N GLY A 161 1.38 2.41 -2.22
CA GLY A 161 1.08 1.00 -2.35
C GLY A 161 0.98 0.61 -3.82
N VAL A 162 1.33 -0.61 -4.12
CA VAL A 162 1.16 -1.21 -5.46
C VAL A 162 0.18 -2.36 -5.33
N ILE A 163 -0.86 -2.37 -6.15
CA ILE A 163 -1.76 -3.52 -6.23
C ILE A 163 -0.96 -4.70 -6.80
N VAL A 164 -0.93 -5.81 -6.09
CA VAL A 164 -0.21 -7.03 -6.51
C VAL A 164 -1.19 -8.18 -6.72
N ASP A 165 -0.90 -9.02 -7.69
CA ASP A 165 -1.48 -10.36 -7.78
C ASP A 165 -0.58 -11.29 -6.98
N ASP A 166 -1.09 -11.79 -5.87
CA ASP A 166 -0.38 -12.72 -4.99
C ASP A 166 -0.80 -14.19 -5.21
N ALA A 167 -1.53 -14.44 -6.27
CA ALA A 167 -1.84 -15.80 -6.68
C ALA A 167 -0.56 -16.55 -7.08
N PHE A 168 -0.26 -17.59 -6.35
CA PHE A 168 0.86 -18.47 -6.63
C PHE A 168 0.37 -19.90 -6.84
N GLN A 169 0.74 -20.48 -7.98
CA GLN A 169 0.38 -21.85 -8.30
C GLN A 169 1.41 -22.83 -7.73
N TRP A 170 1.08 -23.50 -6.65
CA TRP A 170 1.93 -24.52 -6.02
C TRP A 170 2.07 -25.80 -6.85
N GLY A 171 1.26 -25.98 -7.89
CA GLY A 171 1.27 -27.18 -8.72
C GLY A 171 0.94 -28.45 -7.92
N ALA A 172 1.75 -29.47 -8.08
CA ALA A 172 1.62 -30.73 -7.35
C ALA A 172 2.36 -30.74 -5.99
N GLU A 173 2.94 -29.63 -5.59
CA GLU A 173 3.70 -29.53 -4.34
C GLU A 173 2.78 -29.73 -3.13
N ARG A 174 3.23 -30.53 -2.19
CA ARG A 174 2.52 -30.78 -0.94
C ARG A 174 3.36 -30.31 0.24
N ARG A 175 2.73 -29.64 1.17
CA ARG A 175 3.38 -29.29 2.44
C ARG A 175 3.77 -30.57 3.18
N PRO A 176 4.96 -30.65 3.77
CA PRO A 176 5.45 -31.89 4.42
C PRO A 176 4.65 -32.32 5.65
N ALA A 177 3.74 -31.46 6.17
CA ALA A 177 2.84 -31.77 7.31
C ALA A 177 3.57 -32.42 8.49
N ARG A 178 4.78 -31.97 8.83
CA ARG A 178 5.53 -32.48 9.98
C ARG A 178 4.81 -32.11 11.27
N ALA A 179 4.81 -33.01 12.22
CA ALA A 179 4.32 -32.75 13.55
C ALA A 179 5.18 -31.68 14.24
N TRP A 180 4.58 -30.88 15.08
CA TRP A 180 5.30 -29.78 15.73
C TRP A 180 6.44 -30.28 16.64
N GLU A 181 6.22 -31.38 17.33
CA GLU A 181 7.20 -32.08 18.18
C GLU A 181 8.42 -32.60 17.42
N ASP A 182 8.28 -32.82 16.11
CA ASP A 182 9.37 -33.29 15.24
C ASP A 182 10.05 -32.13 14.50
N THR A 183 9.68 -30.90 14.83
CA THR A 183 10.16 -29.68 14.13
C THR A 183 11.29 -29.02 14.88
N VAL A 184 12.42 -28.83 14.21
CA VAL A 184 13.53 -28.03 14.70
C VAL A 184 13.55 -26.70 13.96
N VAL A 185 13.48 -25.58 14.70
CA VAL A 185 13.58 -24.24 14.14
C VAL A 185 14.98 -23.68 14.39
N TYR A 186 15.68 -23.34 13.32
CA TYR A 186 16.96 -22.66 13.38
C TYR A 186 16.83 -21.23 12.89
N GLU A 187 17.01 -20.28 13.78
CA GLU A 187 17.00 -18.85 13.44
C GLU A 187 18.44 -18.38 13.17
N ALA A 188 18.65 -17.78 11.99
CA ALA A 188 19.94 -17.24 11.63
C ALA A 188 19.81 -15.97 10.82
N HIS A 189 20.66 -14.98 11.11
CA HIS A 189 20.78 -13.77 10.31
C HIS A 189 21.57 -14.11 9.05
N THR A 190 20.98 -13.95 7.88
CA THR A 190 21.54 -14.36 6.56
C THR A 190 22.97 -13.88 6.36
N ARG A 191 23.24 -12.59 6.57
CA ARG A 191 24.57 -12.03 6.45
C ARG A 191 25.55 -12.62 7.49
N GLY A 192 25.14 -12.68 8.75
CA GLY A 192 25.99 -13.19 9.84
C GLY A 192 26.32 -14.67 9.67
N LEU A 193 25.41 -15.46 9.13
CA LEU A 193 25.63 -16.90 8.91
C LEU A 193 26.72 -17.17 7.87
N THR A 194 26.78 -16.35 6.81
CA THR A 194 27.67 -16.59 5.66
C THR A 194 28.90 -15.69 5.62
N GLU A 195 28.96 -14.61 6.41
CA GLU A 195 30.00 -13.57 6.32
C GLU A 195 31.43 -14.09 6.51
N ARG A 196 31.61 -15.15 7.31
CA ARG A 196 32.93 -15.77 7.56
C ARG A 196 32.99 -17.23 7.13
N HIS A 197 32.10 -17.63 6.22
CA HIS A 197 32.10 -19.03 5.76
C HIS A 197 33.30 -19.25 4.84
N PRO A 198 34.18 -20.25 5.14
CA PRO A 198 35.47 -20.38 4.44
C PRO A 198 35.36 -20.77 2.96
N GLU A 199 34.21 -21.31 2.55
CA GLU A 199 33.98 -21.79 1.18
C GLU A 199 33.15 -20.82 0.32
N LEU A 200 32.72 -19.68 0.90
CA LEU A 200 31.94 -18.69 0.16
C LEU A 200 32.82 -17.49 -0.21
N PRO A 201 32.75 -17.01 -1.48
CA PRO A 201 33.48 -15.81 -1.90
C PRO A 201 32.96 -14.59 -1.13
N HIS A 202 33.86 -13.71 -0.73
CA HIS A 202 33.59 -12.45 -0.03
C HIS A 202 33.11 -11.36 -0.98
#